data_e09259b3ef018a441ca0d06443db20d6
#
_entry.id   e09259b3ef018a441ca0d06443db20d6
#
_cell.length_a   1.000
_cell.length_b   1.000
_cell.length_c   1.000
_cell.angle_alpha   90.00
_cell.angle_beta   90.00
_cell.angle_gamma   90.00
#
_symmetry.space_group_name_H-M   'P 1'
#
loop_
_entity.id
_entity.type
_entity.pdbx_description
1 polymer ?
#
loop_
_entity_poly.entity_id
_entity_poly.type
_entity_poly.pdbx_seq_one_letter_code
_entity_poly.pdbx_strand_id
1 'polypeptide(L)'
;MKQCWLCGSNGSYDPLDKHHIFGGANRKKSERMGLYVYLCHNRCHIFGKYSAHQNKDTMLKLHQYGQRKSMEENEWTTEDFIREFGKNYI
;
A
#
# COMPACT_ATOMS: atom_id res chain seq x y z
N MET A 1 1.40 15.79 7.79
CA MET A 1 2.45 15.96 6.78
C MET A 1 2.68 14.64 6.04
N LYS A 2 2.76 14.69 4.71
CA LYS A 2 2.96 13.48 3.91
C LYS A 2 4.42 13.06 3.92
N GLN A 3 4.65 11.77 4.05
CA GLN A 3 5.99 11.17 4.00
C GLN A 3 5.94 9.90 3.20
N CYS A 4 7.06 9.54 2.57
CA CYS A 4 7.20 8.26 1.90
C CYS A 4 7.13 7.13 2.95
N TRP A 5 6.23 6.21 2.74
CA TRP A 5 6.02 5.08 3.66
C TRP A 5 7.27 4.19 3.76
N LEU A 6 8.04 4.11 2.67
CA LEU A 6 9.17 3.20 2.60
C LEU A 6 10.47 3.83 3.12
N CYS A 7 10.79 5.07 2.72
CA CYS A 7 12.06 5.70 3.09
C CYS A 7 11.93 6.94 4.00
N GLY A 8 10.73 7.42 4.23
CA GLY A 8 10.48 8.56 5.12
C GLY A 8 10.70 9.93 4.51
N SER A 9 11.09 10.02 3.23
CA SER A 9 11.32 11.29 2.55
C SER A 9 10.06 12.13 2.50
N ASN A 10 10.21 13.45 2.54
CA ASN A 10 9.07 14.37 2.46
C ASN A 10 8.71 14.78 1.02
N GLY A 11 9.38 14.20 0.02
CA GLY A 11 9.10 14.50 -1.39
C GLY A 11 9.82 15.71 -1.96
N SER A 12 10.80 16.27 -1.25
CA SER A 12 11.52 17.48 -1.72
C SER A 12 12.30 17.25 -3.01
N TYR A 13 12.95 16.09 -3.11
CA TYR A 13 13.78 15.74 -4.28
C TYR A 13 13.08 14.78 -5.23
N ASP A 14 12.27 13.90 -4.70
CA ASP A 14 11.56 12.87 -5.45
C ASP A 14 10.10 12.98 -5.01
N PRO A 15 9.22 13.53 -5.86
CA PRO A 15 7.84 13.80 -5.48
C PRO A 15 7.11 12.57 -4.96
N LEU A 16 6.19 12.77 -4.03
CA LEU A 16 5.41 11.69 -3.46
C LEU A 16 4.20 11.38 -4.33
N ASP A 17 4.06 10.11 -4.69
CA ASP A 17 2.87 9.60 -5.37
C ASP A 17 1.95 8.95 -4.35
N LYS A 18 0.63 9.08 -4.55
CA LYS A 18 -0.33 8.28 -3.81
C LYS A 18 -0.34 6.88 -4.42
N HIS A 19 0.00 5.87 -3.63
CA HIS A 19 -0.03 4.47 -4.04
C HIS A 19 -1.19 3.76 -3.35
N HIS A 20 -2.15 3.28 -4.13
CA HIS A 20 -3.25 2.47 -3.60
C HIS A 20 -2.72 1.08 -3.28
N ILE A 21 -2.87 0.66 -2.02
CA ILE A 21 -2.31 -0.61 -1.55
C ILE A 21 -2.91 -1.78 -2.35
N PHE A 22 -4.22 -1.74 -2.60
CA PHE A 22 -4.89 -2.75 -3.42
C PHE A 22 -5.33 -2.11 -4.72
N GLY A 23 -4.79 -2.61 -5.83
CA GLY A 23 -5.03 -2.06 -7.15
C GLY A 23 -6.08 -2.81 -7.94
N GLY A 24 -6.11 -2.57 -9.24
CA GLY A 24 -7.04 -3.24 -10.15
C GLY A 24 -8.49 -3.06 -9.75
N ALA A 25 -9.22 -4.15 -9.66
CA ALA A 25 -10.64 -4.14 -9.28
C ALA A 25 -10.88 -3.59 -7.87
N ASN A 26 -9.87 -3.62 -7.02
CA ASN A 26 -9.98 -3.17 -5.62
C ASN A 26 -9.50 -1.73 -5.39
N ARG A 27 -9.08 -1.03 -6.45
CA ARG A 27 -8.52 0.31 -6.31
C ARG A 27 -9.49 1.31 -5.68
N LYS A 28 -10.72 1.33 -6.14
CA LYS A 28 -11.76 2.24 -5.60
C LYS A 28 -12.05 1.92 -4.14
N LYS A 29 -12.09 0.64 -3.80
CA LYS A 29 -12.29 0.20 -2.43
C LYS A 29 -11.13 0.62 -1.55
N SER A 30 -9.91 0.46 -2.04
CA SER A 30 -8.68 0.87 -1.34
C SER A 30 -8.69 2.38 -1.05
N GLU A 31 -9.09 3.19 -2.04
CA GLU A 31 -9.22 4.64 -1.88
C GLU A 31 -10.29 4.98 -0.82
N ARG A 32 -11.46 4.39 -0.94
CA ARG A 32 -12.59 4.67 -0.04
C ARG A 32 -12.27 4.32 1.41
N MET A 33 -11.51 3.25 1.62
CA MET A 33 -11.15 2.76 2.96
C MET A 33 -9.88 3.38 3.52
N GLY A 34 -9.25 4.30 2.79
CA GLY A 34 -8.00 4.91 3.24
C GLY A 34 -6.80 3.99 3.18
N LEU A 35 -6.87 2.94 2.35
CA LEU A 35 -5.79 1.97 2.19
C LEU A 35 -4.85 2.42 1.07
N TYR A 36 -4.12 3.49 1.33
CA TYR A 36 -3.12 4.03 0.42
C TYR A 36 -1.97 4.60 1.25
N VAL A 37 -0.83 4.72 0.60
CA VAL A 37 0.37 5.32 1.20
C VAL A 37 0.98 6.26 0.17
N TYR A 38 1.90 7.11 0.63
CA TYR A 38 2.68 7.96 -0.27
C TYR A 38 4.07 7.33 -0.45
N LEU A 39 4.55 7.31 -1.68
CA LEU A 39 5.86 6.75 -2.04
C LEU A 39 6.58 7.72 -2.97
N CYS A 40 7.90 7.86 -2.79
CA CYS A 40 8.73 8.62 -3.72
C CYS A 40 8.55 8.06 -5.13
N HIS A 41 8.23 8.92 -6.10
CA HIS A 41 7.91 8.51 -7.46
C HIS A 41 8.95 7.58 -8.07
N ASN A 42 10.20 8.00 -8.07
CA ASN A 42 11.27 7.22 -8.71
C ASN A 42 11.82 6.13 -7.81
N ARG A 43 12.28 6.49 -6.63
CA ARG A 43 13.03 5.57 -5.77
C ARG A 43 12.17 4.47 -5.13
N CYS A 44 10.99 4.83 -4.65
CA CYS A 44 10.20 3.89 -3.84
C CYS A 44 8.95 3.36 -4.52
N HIS A 45 8.44 4.03 -5.55
CA HIS A 45 7.22 3.64 -6.22
C HIS A 45 7.47 2.85 -7.51
N ILE A 46 8.22 3.42 -8.45
CA ILE A 46 8.30 2.91 -9.82
C ILE A 46 9.64 2.25 -10.17
N PHE A 47 10.77 2.92 -9.95
CA PHE A 47 12.04 2.54 -10.57
C PHE A 47 13.12 1.97 -9.65
N GLY A 48 13.12 2.31 -8.39
CA GLY A 48 14.16 1.85 -7.49
C GLY A 48 14.17 0.34 -7.29
N LYS A 49 15.34 -0.21 -6.93
CA LYS A 49 15.53 -1.65 -6.72
C LYS A 49 14.53 -2.22 -5.70
N TYR A 50 14.22 -1.45 -4.66
CA TYR A 50 13.30 -1.86 -3.61
C TYR A 50 11.95 -1.17 -3.70
N SER A 51 11.65 -0.57 -4.87
CA SER A 51 10.37 0.11 -5.08
C SER A 51 9.21 -0.88 -5.12
N ALA A 52 8.01 -0.37 -4.85
CA ALA A 52 6.81 -1.19 -4.81
C ALA A 52 6.58 -1.98 -6.11
N HIS A 53 6.83 -1.34 -7.27
CA HIS A 53 6.59 -1.97 -8.55
C HIS A 53 7.73 -2.83 -9.07
N GLN A 54 8.93 -2.77 -8.45
CA GLN A 54 10.08 -3.54 -8.89
C GLN A 54 10.45 -4.66 -7.91
N ASN A 55 9.90 -4.67 -6.71
CA ASN A 55 10.31 -5.61 -5.67
C ASN A 55 9.10 -6.30 -5.06
N LYS A 56 9.04 -7.63 -5.21
CA LYS A 56 7.91 -8.42 -4.73
C LYS A 56 7.78 -8.38 -3.21
N ASP A 57 8.90 -8.36 -2.50
CA ASP A 57 8.88 -8.32 -1.04
C ASP A 57 8.34 -7.00 -0.53
N THR A 58 8.69 -5.90 -1.18
CA THR A 58 8.17 -4.58 -0.85
C THR A 58 6.67 -4.53 -1.09
N MET A 59 6.21 -5.05 -2.22
CA MET A 59 4.78 -5.10 -2.53
C MET A 59 4.03 -5.97 -1.51
N LEU A 60 4.61 -7.10 -1.13
CA LEU A 60 3.99 -7.96 -0.13
C LEU A 60 3.87 -7.25 1.22
N LYS A 61 4.90 -6.53 1.65
CA LYS A 61 4.87 -5.76 2.90
C LYS A 61 3.74 -4.73 2.88
N LEU A 62 3.55 -4.06 1.74
CA LEU A 62 2.45 -3.11 1.57
C LEU A 62 1.08 -3.78 1.67
N HIS A 63 0.91 -4.92 1.01
CA HIS A 63 -0.33 -5.68 1.08
C HIS A 63 -0.61 -6.15 2.51
N GLN A 64 0.42 -6.63 3.21
CA GLN A 64 0.27 -7.07 4.60
C GLN A 64 -0.10 -5.90 5.51
N TYR A 65 0.54 -4.76 5.33
CA TYR A 65 0.20 -3.54 6.07
C TYR A 65 -1.26 -3.14 5.83
N GLY A 66 -1.68 -3.12 4.58
CA GLY A 66 -3.06 -2.77 4.23
C GLY A 66 -4.07 -3.74 4.80
N GLN A 67 -3.76 -5.04 4.76
CA GLN A 67 -4.63 -6.06 5.33
C GLN A 67 -4.78 -5.88 6.85
N ARG A 68 -3.67 -5.72 7.56
CA ARG A 68 -3.71 -5.53 9.02
C ARG A 68 -4.48 -4.27 9.39
N LYS A 69 -4.25 -3.18 8.65
CA LYS A 69 -4.92 -1.91 8.89
C LYS A 69 -6.44 -2.05 8.71
N SER A 70 -6.88 -2.66 7.60
CA SER A 70 -8.30 -2.83 7.35
C SER A 70 -8.97 -3.75 8.36
N MET A 71 -8.30 -4.84 8.74
CA MET A 71 -8.83 -5.76 9.73
C MET A 71 -8.98 -5.08 11.09
N GLU A 72 -7.98 -4.30 11.50
CA GLU A 72 -8.02 -3.58 12.76
C GLU A 72 -9.10 -2.51 12.78
N GLU A 73 -9.17 -1.68 11.74
CA GLU A 73 -10.13 -0.57 11.67
C GLU A 73 -11.58 -1.03 11.56
N ASN A 74 -11.83 -2.20 10.97
CA ASN A 74 -13.18 -2.71 10.76
C ASN A 74 -13.52 -3.89 11.67
N GLU A 75 -12.62 -4.27 12.54
CA GLU A 75 -12.78 -5.44 13.43
C GLU A 75 -13.08 -6.72 12.62
N TRP A 76 -12.38 -6.87 11.51
CA TRP A 76 -12.54 -8.00 10.61
C TRP A 76 -11.67 -9.17 11.00
N THR A 77 -12.18 -10.38 10.74
CA THR A 77 -11.35 -11.60 10.74
C THR A 77 -10.61 -11.67 9.39
N THR A 78 -9.66 -12.61 9.30
CA THR A 78 -8.98 -12.91 8.03
C THR A 78 -9.98 -13.29 6.94
N GLU A 79 -11.01 -14.05 7.30
CA GLU A 79 -12.04 -14.46 6.36
C GLU A 79 -12.84 -13.29 5.84
N ASP A 80 -13.15 -12.32 6.69
CA ASP A 80 -13.82 -11.09 6.29
C ASP A 80 -12.98 -10.33 5.27
N PHE A 81 -11.66 -10.22 5.52
CA PHE A 81 -10.76 -9.56 4.59
C PHE A 81 -10.71 -10.26 3.24
N ILE A 82 -10.62 -11.60 3.23
CA ILE A 82 -10.61 -12.39 2.00
C ILE A 82 -11.90 -12.17 1.22
N ARG A 83 -13.03 -12.11 1.91
CA ARG A 83 -14.33 -11.87 1.27
C ARG A 83 -14.35 -10.52 0.56
N GLU A 84 -13.73 -9.50 1.15
CA GLU A 84 -13.72 -8.15 0.59
C GLU A 84 -12.67 -7.95 -0.50
N PHE A 85 -11.49 -8.53 -0.35
CA PHE A 85 -10.35 -8.28 -1.25
C PHE A 85 -9.91 -9.50 -2.06
N GLY A 86 -10.41 -10.68 -1.75
CA GLY A 86 -10.20 -11.86 -2.56
C GLY A 86 -8.97 -12.70 -2.25
N LYS A 87 -8.08 -12.25 -1.34
CA LYS A 87 -6.83 -12.94 -1.07
C LYS A 87 -6.32 -12.64 0.33
N ASN A 88 -5.61 -13.60 0.91
CA ASN A 88 -4.92 -13.43 2.19
C ASN A 88 -3.43 -13.16 1.95
N TYR A 89 -2.88 -12.13 2.61
CA TYR A 89 -1.47 -11.75 2.50
C TYR A 89 -0.67 -12.03 3.77
N ILE A 90 -1.33 -12.37 4.85
CA ILE A 90 -0.66 -12.67 6.13
C ILE A 90 -0.70 -14.15 6.47
#